data_0b29886a0b4ec3d2fba54db1d98e9dd1
#
_entry.id   0b29886a0b4ec3d2fba54db1d98e9dd1
#
_cell.length_a   1.000
_cell.length_b   1.000
_cell.length_c   1.000
_cell.angle_alpha   90.00
_cell.angle_beta   90.00
_cell.angle_gamma   90.00
#
_symmetry.space_group_name_H-M   'P 1'
#
loop_
_entity.id
_entity.type
_entity.pdbx_description
1 polymer ?
#
loop_
_entity_poly.entity_id
_entity_poly.type
_entity_poly.pdbx_seq_one_letter_code
_entity_poly.pdbx_strand_id
1 'polypeptide(L)'
;EQIRLIGRFTQNVTILYDGDAAGIKASLRGLDMILEEGLNVKVVSFPAGDDPDSYMHKVGAGAFKTYIEDNRKDFILYKANILLADAGNDPIKRAGIIRDIVESIAKIPDNIKASVFIRECSSLLQIEERILLTELNTMRAAKLKKANNTQTILQEEPPDSGFF
;
A
#
# COMPACT_ATOMS: atom_id res chain seq x y z
N GLU A 1 6.43 -12.71 9.24
CA GLU A 1 5.72 -13.91 9.72
C GLU A 1 4.36 -13.59 10.34
N GLN A 2 4.24 -12.55 11.17
CA GLN A 2 2.95 -12.15 11.78
C GLN A 2 1.91 -11.76 10.72
N ILE A 3 2.32 -11.08 9.65
CA ILE A 3 1.45 -10.70 8.55
C ILE A 3 0.92 -11.92 7.81
N ARG A 4 1.74 -12.94 7.59
CA ARG A 4 1.33 -14.21 6.99
C ARG A 4 0.33 -14.96 7.85
N LEU A 5 0.50 -14.91 9.15
CA LEU A 5 -0.42 -15.54 10.09
C LEU A 5 -1.81 -14.89 10.05
N ILE A 6 -1.86 -13.57 9.99
CA ILE A 6 -3.11 -12.81 9.82
C ILE A 6 -3.80 -13.19 8.51
N GLY A 7 -3.04 -13.30 7.42
CA GLY A 7 -3.57 -13.67 6.10
C GLY A 7 -4.18 -15.07 6.02
N ARG A 8 -3.87 -15.97 6.95
CA ARG A 8 -4.50 -17.29 7.03
C ARG A 8 -5.92 -17.24 7.60
N PHE A 9 -6.21 -16.27 8.45
CA PHE A 9 -7.48 -16.15 9.15
C PHE A 9 -8.41 -15.12 8.55
N THR A 10 -7.86 -14.12 7.86
CA THR A 10 -8.65 -13.07 7.20
C THR A 10 -7.93 -12.56 5.96
N GLN A 11 -8.70 -12.20 4.95
CA GLN A 11 -8.18 -11.49 3.77
C GLN A 11 -8.35 -9.97 3.88
N ASN A 12 -9.04 -9.49 4.90
CA ASN A 12 -9.36 -8.08 5.08
C ASN A 12 -8.74 -7.57 6.37
N VAL A 13 -7.96 -6.50 6.25
CA VAL A 13 -7.33 -5.83 7.39
C VAL A 13 -7.79 -4.38 7.41
N THR A 14 -8.21 -3.90 8.57
CA THR A 14 -8.53 -2.50 8.80
C THR A 14 -7.51 -1.91 9.77
N ILE A 15 -6.84 -0.86 9.35
CA ILE A 15 -5.83 -0.15 10.13
C ILE A 15 -6.44 1.12 10.69
N LEU A 16 -6.30 1.31 11.99
CA LEU A 16 -6.80 2.50 12.69
C LEU A 16 -5.64 3.46 12.92
N TYR A 17 -5.77 4.69 12.44
CA TYR A 17 -4.75 5.72 12.61
C TYR A 17 -5.21 6.81 13.56
N ASP A 18 -4.24 7.32 14.32
CA ASP A 18 -4.40 8.57 15.06
C ASP A 18 -4.62 9.74 14.10
N GLY A 19 -5.19 10.83 14.60
CA GLY A 19 -5.41 12.03 13.79
C GLY A 19 -4.13 12.81 13.45
N ASP A 20 -2.95 12.25 13.66
CA ASP A 20 -1.66 12.89 13.39
C ASP A 20 -1.18 12.60 11.95
N ALA A 21 -1.12 13.65 11.13
CA ALA A 21 -0.70 13.56 9.73
C ALA A 21 0.75 13.11 9.56
N ALA A 22 1.65 13.45 10.48
CA ALA A 22 3.06 13.04 10.41
C ALA A 22 3.21 11.52 10.64
N GLY A 23 2.48 10.97 11.61
CA GLY A 23 2.45 9.53 11.87
C GLY A 23 1.85 8.74 10.71
N ILE A 24 0.85 9.28 10.04
CA ILE A 24 0.22 8.66 8.86
C ILE A 24 1.24 8.46 7.74
N LYS A 25 2.00 9.48 7.36
CA LYS A 25 3.01 9.39 6.30
C LYS A 25 4.08 8.34 6.59
N ALA A 26 4.57 8.29 7.82
CA ALA A 26 5.56 7.29 8.23
C ALA A 26 5.02 5.87 8.12
N SER A 27 3.74 5.67 8.44
CA SER A 27 3.09 4.36 8.39
C SER A 27 2.78 3.86 6.98
N LEU A 28 2.59 4.77 6.01
CA LEU A 28 2.21 4.40 4.64
C LEU A 28 3.22 3.44 3.97
N ARG A 29 4.50 3.58 4.28
CA ARG A 29 5.56 2.72 3.72
C ARG A 29 5.46 1.27 4.22
N GLY A 30 5.10 1.07 5.48
CA GLY A 30 4.99 -0.26 6.07
C GLY A 30 3.81 -1.06 5.55
N LEU A 31 2.78 -0.40 5.06
CA LEU A 31 1.55 -1.06 4.62
C LEU A 31 1.68 -1.79 3.27
N ASP A 32 2.65 -1.40 2.44
CA ASP A 32 2.93 -2.10 1.19
C ASP A 32 3.27 -3.58 1.41
N MET A 33 3.90 -3.92 2.53
CA MET A 33 4.21 -5.30 2.91
C MET A 33 2.94 -6.14 3.10
N ILE A 34 1.88 -5.52 3.62
CA ILE A 34 0.59 -6.18 3.81
C ILE A 34 -0.07 -6.47 2.46
N LEU A 35 0.07 -5.56 1.51
CA LEU A 35 -0.41 -5.76 0.13
C LEU A 35 0.29 -6.93 -0.56
N GLU A 36 1.58 -7.13 -0.34
CA GLU A 36 2.35 -8.24 -0.91
C GLU A 36 1.82 -9.61 -0.46
N GLU A 37 1.25 -9.70 0.73
CA GLU A 37 0.64 -10.93 1.24
C GLU A 37 -0.76 -11.20 0.66
N GLY A 38 -1.23 -10.35 -0.24
CA GLY A 38 -2.53 -10.51 -0.90
C GLY A 38 -3.73 -10.04 -0.07
N LEU A 39 -3.48 -9.31 1.01
CA LEU A 39 -4.53 -8.83 1.90
C LEU A 39 -5.15 -7.54 1.38
N ASN A 40 -6.45 -7.38 1.63
CA ASN A 40 -7.17 -6.14 1.38
C ASN A 40 -6.99 -5.21 2.58
N VAL A 41 -6.47 -4.02 2.34
CA VAL A 41 -6.15 -3.07 3.41
C VAL A 41 -7.10 -1.89 3.34
N LYS A 42 -7.84 -1.68 4.42
CA LYS A 42 -8.68 -0.51 4.65
C LYS A 42 -8.08 0.34 5.76
N VAL A 43 -8.32 1.62 5.71
CA VAL A 43 -7.76 2.59 6.66
C VAL A 43 -8.89 3.44 7.23
N VAL A 44 -8.86 3.66 8.54
CA VAL A 44 -9.73 4.64 9.22
C VAL A 44 -8.85 5.64 9.95
N SER A 45 -9.05 6.92 9.66
CA SER A 45 -8.41 8.00 10.41
C SER A 45 -9.43 8.63 11.36
N PHE A 46 -8.97 9.03 12.54
CA PHE A 46 -9.80 9.69 13.54
C PHE A 46 -9.63 11.20 13.49
N PRO A 47 -10.59 11.98 14.05
CA PRO A 47 -10.47 13.42 14.11
C PRO A 47 -9.18 13.86 14.80
N ALA A 48 -8.66 15.02 14.42
CA ALA A 48 -7.43 15.59 15.00
C ALA A 48 -7.53 15.68 16.53
N GLY A 49 -6.48 15.17 17.20
CA GLY A 49 -6.43 15.13 18.68
C GLY A 49 -7.04 13.88 19.31
N ASP A 50 -7.70 13.04 18.53
CA ASP A 50 -8.24 11.76 19.02
C ASP A 50 -7.42 10.58 18.52
N ASP A 51 -7.17 9.60 19.40
CA ASP A 51 -6.73 8.27 19.06
C ASP A 51 -7.95 7.31 19.10
N PRO A 52 -7.80 6.04 18.67
CA PRO A 52 -8.91 5.10 18.73
C PRO A 52 -9.55 4.95 20.10
N ASP A 53 -8.73 4.88 21.15
CA ASP A 53 -9.20 4.73 22.54
C ASP A 53 -9.97 5.96 23.02
N SER A 54 -9.42 7.14 22.84
CA SER A 54 -10.08 8.38 23.28
C SER A 54 -11.37 8.62 22.53
N TYR A 55 -11.42 8.32 21.25
CA TYR A 55 -12.63 8.45 20.44
C TYR A 55 -13.71 7.46 20.89
N MET A 56 -13.33 6.20 21.16
CA MET A 56 -14.26 5.19 21.66
C MET A 56 -14.86 5.59 23.01
N HIS A 57 -14.06 6.13 23.91
CA HIS A 57 -14.54 6.63 25.21
C HIS A 57 -15.51 7.82 25.04
N LYS A 58 -15.25 8.65 24.03
CA LYS A 58 -16.06 9.86 23.77
C LYS A 58 -17.45 9.52 23.22
N VAL A 59 -17.54 8.55 22.31
CA VAL A 59 -18.77 8.26 21.56
C VAL A 59 -19.46 6.95 21.96
N GLY A 60 -18.76 6.06 22.66
CA GLY A 60 -19.25 4.73 23.03
C GLY A 60 -19.01 3.66 21.97
N ALA A 61 -19.08 2.38 22.37
CA ALA A 61 -18.74 1.24 21.53
C ALA A 61 -19.58 1.12 20.26
N GLY A 62 -20.90 1.35 20.34
CA GLY A 62 -21.79 1.26 19.19
C GLY A 62 -21.51 2.32 18.14
N ALA A 63 -21.37 3.58 18.55
CA ALA A 63 -21.01 4.69 17.66
C ALA A 63 -19.61 4.55 17.10
N PHE A 64 -18.67 4.02 17.85
CA PHE A 64 -17.30 3.73 17.40
C PHE A 64 -17.30 2.71 16.26
N LYS A 65 -18.03 1.62 16.41
CA LYS A 65 -18.16 0.59 15.36
C LYS A 65 -18.77 1.17 14.08
N THR A 66 -19.83 1.96 14.21
CA THR A 66 -20.49 2.63 13.09
C THR A 66 -19.53 3.61 12.40
N TYR A 67 -18.75 4.36 13.16
CA TYR A 67 -17.75 5.27 12.63
C TYR A 67 -16.71 4.53 11.78
N ILE A 68 -16.20 3.40 12.26
CA ILE A 68 -15.24 2.58 11.52
C ILE A 68 -15.86 2.09 10.22
N GLU A 69 -17.06 1.56 10.25
CA GLU A 69 -17.74 1.04 9.05
C GLU A 69 -18.00 2.13 8.01
N ASP A 70 -18.38 3.32 8.44
CA ASP A 70 -18.73 4.45 7.54
C ASP A 70 -17.51 5.18 6.99
N ASN A 71 -16.36 5.10 7.67
CA ASN A 71 -15.15 5.86 7.34
C ASN A 71 -13.99 5.01 6.84
N ARG A 72 -14.21 3.73 6.60
CA ARG A 72 -13.19 2.87 5.99
C ARG A 72 -12.91 3.32 4.56
N LYS A 73 -11.64 3.54 4.28
CA LYS A 73 -11.16 3.90 2.94
C LYS A 73 -10.12 2.90 2.49
N ASP A 74 -10.09 2.61 1.19
CA ASP A 74 -9.03 1.79 0.64
C ASP A 74 -7.67 2.44 0.88
N PHE A 75 -6.67 1.62 1.24
CA PHE A 75 -5.33 2.12 1.57
C PHE A 75 -4.68 2.87 0.40
N ILE A 76 -4.76 2.33 -0.82
CA ILE A 76 -4.10 2.94 -1.98
C ILE A 76 -4.74 4.28 -2.32
N LEU A 77 -6.07 4.36 -2.32
CA LEU A 77 -6.78 5.61 -2.57
C LEU A 77 -6.55 6.63 -1.45
N TYR A 78 -6.48 6.17 -0.21
CA TYR A 78 -6.16 7.00 0.94
C TYR A 78 -4.75 7.58 0.85
N LYS A 79 -3.77 6.75 0.52
CA LYS A 79 -2.38 7.16 0.27
C LYS A 79 -2.29 8.20 -0.84
N ALA A 80 -2.98 7.96 -1.96
CA ALA A 80 -3.01 8.89 -3.08
C ALA A 80 -3.55 10.26 -2.67
N ASN A 81 -4.66 10.30 -1.95
CA ASN A 81 -5.26 11.55 -1.49
C ASN A 81 -4.34 12.35 -0.57
N ILE A 82 -3.69 11.68 0.38
CA ILE A 82 -2.77 12.34 1.31
C ILE A 82 -1.56 12.91 0.58
N LEU A 83 -0.94 12.13 -0.28
CA LEU A 83 0.27 12.54 -1.00
C LEU A 83 -0.04 13.66 -2.00
N LEU A 84 -1.17 13.60 -2.70
CA LEU A 84 -1.58 14.66 -3.63
C LEU A 84 -1.84 15.99 -2.91
N ALA A 85 -2.46 15.95 -1.75
CA ALA A 85 -2.69 17.15 -0.95
C ALA A 85 -1.36 17.81 -0.55
N ASP A 86 -0.34 17.01 -0.23
CA ASP A 86 0.98 17.48 0.14
C ASP A 86 1.79 18.04 -1.05
N ALA A 87 1.60 17.48 -2.24
CA ALA A 87 2.33 17.89 -3.45
C ALA A 87 1.85 19.24 -4.02
N GLY A 88 0.60 19.62 -3.78
CA GLY A 88 0.02 20.82 -4.36
C GLY A 88 0.07 20.79 -5.90
N ASN A 89 0.58 21.84 -6.51
CA ASN A 89 0.67 21.99 -7.97
C ASN A 89 2.07 21.74 -8.54
N ASP A 90 3.01 21.22 -7.74
CA ASP A 90 4.37 20.94 -8.21
C ASP A 90 4.39 19.69 -9.12
N PRO A 91 4.70 19.84 -10.43
CA PRO A 91 4.64 18.70 -11.35
C PRO A 91 5.68 17.61 -11.05
N ILE A 92 6.83 17.97 -10.51
CA ILE A 92 7.89 16.99 -10.16
C ILE A 92 7.44 16.15 -8.97
N LYS A 93 6.88 16.77 -7.94
CA LYS A 93 6.33 16.06 -6.79
C LYS A 93 5.17 15.17 -7.19
N ARG A 94 4.28 15.66 -8.06
CA ARG A 94 3.15 14.87 -8.57
C ARG A 94 3.62 13.63 -9.33
N ALA A 95 4.64 13.76 -10.19
CA ALA A 95 5.21 12.62 -10.90
C ALA A 95 5.79 11.58 -9.94
N GLY A 96 6.49 12.02 -8.89
CA GLY A 96 7.02 11.13 -7.85
C GLY A 96 5.93 10.39 -7.09
N ILE A 97 4.84 11.08 -6.79
CA ILE A 97 3.67 10.49 -6.12
C ILE A 97 3.00 9.45 -7.01
N ILE A 98 2.83 9.73 -8.28
CA ILE A 98 2.23 8.79 -9.23
C ILE A 98 3.06 7.50 -9.29
N ARG A 99 4.37 7.59 -9.36
CA ARG A 99 5.25 6.43 -9.32
C ARG A 99 5.14 5.66 -8.01
N ASP A 100 5.08 6.35 -6.89
CA ASP A 100 4.92 5.74 -5.56
C ASP A 100 3.59 4.96 -5.46
N ILE A 101 2.50 5.53 -5.96
CA ILE A 101 1.19 4.86 -5.99
C ILE A 101 1.21 3.63 -6.89
N VAL A 102 1.79 3.72 -8.09
CA VAL A 102 1.93 2.58 -9.00
C VAL A 102 2.80 1.49 -8.37
N GLU A 103 3.85 1.86 -7.65
CA GLU A 103 4.69 0.93 -6.90
C GLU A 103 3.89 0.16 -5.84
N SER A 104 3.02 0.83 -5.09
CA SER A 104 2.11 0.17 -4.15
C SER A 104 1.16 -0.80 -4.86
N ILE A 105 0.59 -0.41 -6.00
CA ILE A 105 -0.27 -1.29 -6.79
C ILE A 105 0.51 -2.51 -7.30
N ALA A 106 1.77 -2.34 -7.67
CA ALA A 106 2.64 -3.43 -8.12
C ALA A 106 2.89 -4.49 -7.04
N LYS A 107 2.70 -4.15 -5.77
CA LYS A 107 2.78 -5.11 -4.64
C LYS A 107 1.59 -6.06 -4.59
N ILE A 108 0.47 -5.71 -5.20
CA ILE A 108 -0.75 -6.53 -5.20
C ILE A 108 -0.54 -7.75 -6.09
N PRO A 109 -0.61 -8.99 -5.55
CA PRO A 109 -0.39 -10.19 -6.37
C PRO A 109 -1.50 -10.46 -7.38
N ASP A 110 -2.73 -10.09 -7.07
CA ASP A 110 -3.90 -10.32 -7.92
C ASP A 110 -3.96 -9.30 -9.05
N ASN A 111 -3.80 -9.75 -10.28
CA ASN A 111 -3.80 -8.88 -11.46
C ASN A 111 -5.14 -8.16 -11.69
N ILE A 112 -6.25 -8.79 -11.35
CA ILE A 112 -7.58 -8.17 -11.48
C ILE A 112 -7.72 -7.02 -10.50
N LYS A 113 -7.35 -7.23 -9.24
CA LYS A 113 -7.33 -6.16 -8.23
C LYS A 113 -6.42 -5.01 -8.64
N ALA A 114 -5.22 -5.32 -9.10
CA ALA A 114 -4.27 -4.31 -9.56
C ALA A 114 -4.85 -3.48 -10.72
N SER A 115 -5.52 -4.10 -11.68
CA SER A 115 -6.16 -3.40 -12.79
C SER A 115 -7.30 -2.48 -12.32
N VAL A 116 -8.09 -2.92 -11.36
CA VAL A 116 -9.16 -2.09 -10.78
C VAL A 116 -8.56 -0.86 -10.09
N PHE A 117 -7.49 -1.03 -9.32
CA PHE A 117 -6.81 0.09 -8.67
C PHE A 117 -6.17 1.05 -9.67
N ILE A 118 -5.60 0.54 -10.75
CA ILE A 118 -5.07 1.38 -11.83
C ILE A 118 -6.17 2.27 -12.40
N ARG A 119 -7.34 1.72 -12.66
CA ARG A 119 -8.48 2.47 -13.17
C ARG A 119 -8.96 3.55 -12.20
N GLU A 120 -9.11 3.21 -10.93
CA GLU A 120 -9.51 4.17 -9.90
C GLU A 120 -8.48 5.28 -9.72
N CYS A 121 -7.19 4.93 -9.71
CA CYS A 121 -6.11 5.90 -9.60
C CYS A 121 -5.98 6.77 -10.85
N SER A 122 -6.25 6.25 -12.04
CA SER A 122 -6.29 7.03 -13.27
C SER A 122 -7.25 8.20 -13.15
N SER A 123 -8.45 7.94 -12.65
CA SER A 123 -9.45 8.98 -12.41
C SER A 123 -9.00 9.98 -11.34
N LEU A 124 -8.47 9.49 -10.22
CA LEU A 124 -8.04 10.31 -9.10
C LEU A 124 -6.82 11.18 -9.43
N LEU A 125 -5.84 10.62 -10.12
CA LEU A 125 -4.58 11.27 -10.47
C LEU A 125 -4.67 12.09 -11.75
N GLN A 126 -5.77 11.99 -12.50
CA GLN A 126 -5.97 12.65 -13.79
C GLN A 126 -4.87 12.29 -14.81
N ILE A 127 -4.52 11.02 -14.87
CA ILE A 127 -3.53 10.44 -15.78
C ILE A 127 -4.21 9.32 -16.57
N GLU A 128 -3.89 9.19 -17.84
CA GLU A 128 -4.42 8.12 -18.68
C GLU A 128 -4.09 6.75 -18.11
N GLU A 129 -5.08 5.88 -18.06
CA GLU A 129 -4.94 4.51 -17.56
C GLU A 129 -3.80 3.76 -18.25
N ARG A 130 -3.64 3.95 -19.56
CA ARG A 130 -2.58 3.35 -20.35
C ARG A 130 -1.18 3.67 -19.82
N ILE A 131 -0.97 4.93 -19.41
CA ILE A 131 0.33 5.38 -18.88
C ILE A 131 0.61 4.66 -17.54
N LEU A 132 -0.37 4.56 -16.68
CA LEU A 132 -0.24 3.86 -15.40
C LEU A 132 0.00 2.36 -15.59
N LEU A 133 -0.69 1.73 -16.54
CA LEU A 133 -0.49 0.32 -16.87
C LEU A 133 0.92 0.06 -17.42
N THR A 134 1.42 0.93 -18.27
CA THR A 134 2.78 0.84 -18.81
C THR A 134 3.80 0.90 -17.68
N GLU A 135 3.67 1.84 -16.77
CA GLU A 135 4.56 1.97 -15.61
C GLU A 135 4.48 0.75 -14.69
N LEU A 136 3.27 0.26 -14.43
CA LEU A 136 3.06 -0.96 -13.64
C LEU A 136 3.80 -2.16 -14.26
N ASN A 137 3.67 -2.35 -15.55
CA ASN A 137 4.31 -3.45 -16.26
C ASN A 137 5.84 -3.30 -16.27
N THR A 138 6.35 -2.09 -16.40
CA THR A 138 7.78 -1.79 -16.31
C THR A 138 8.34 -2.14 -14.94
N MET A 139 7.66 -1.77 -13.87
CA MET A 139 8.07 -2.09 -12.50
C MET A 139 8.06 -3.60 -12.23
N ARG A 140 7.04 -4.30 -12.71
CA ARG A 140 6.92 -5.77 -12.57
C ARG A 140 8.02 -6.49 -13.34
N ALA A 141 8.34 -6.06 -14.55
CA ALA A 141 9.42 -6.63 -15.35
C ALA A 141 10.80 -6.43 -14.68
N ALA A 142 11.06 -5.26 -14.11
CA ALA A 142 12.28 -4.97 -13.38
C ALA A 142 12.43 -5.86 -12.14
N LYS A 143 11.34 -6.11 -11.43
CA LYS A 143 11.31 -7.00 -10.26
C LYS A 143 11.62 -8.45 -10.65
N LEU A 144 11.07 -8.94 -11.76
CA LEU A 144 11.35 -10.28 -12.28
C LEU A 144 12.81 -10.45 -12.68
N LYS A 145 13.42 -9.46 -13.34
CA LYS A 145 14.84 -9.47 -13.70
C LYS A 145 15.73 -9.56 -12.46
N LYS A 146 15.44 -8.80 -11.43
CA LYS A 146 16.17 -8.86 -10.17
C LYS A 146 16.09 -10.24 -9.51
N ALA A 147 14.89 -10.82 -9.46
CA ALA A 147 14.68 -12.14 -8.89
C ALA A 147 15.44 -13.22 -9.66
N ASN A 148 15.40 -13.18 -11.00
CA ASN A 148 16.12 -14.12 -11.85
C ASN A 148 17.64 -14.00 -11.69
N ASN A 149 18.16 -12.78 -11.65
CA ASN A 149 19.61 -12.56 -11.44
C ASN A 149 20.05 -13.08 -10.08
N THR A 150 19.26 -12.86 -9.04
CA THR A 150 19.59 -13.39 -7.70
C THR A 150 19.61 -14.91 -7.68
N GLN A 151 18.67 -15.56 -8.34
CA GLN A 151 18.64 -17.02 -8.46
C GLN A 151 19.84 -17.55 -9.23
N THR A 152 20.22 -16.88 -10.32
CA THR A 152 21.40 -17.25 -11.11
C THR A 152 22.68 -17.15 -10.29
N ILE A 153 22.85 -16.08 -9.54
CA ILE A 153 24.02 -15.89 -8.66
C ILE A 153 24.09 -17.01 -7.59
N LEU A 154 22.96 -17.37 -7.01
CA LEU A 154 22.90 -18.43 -5.99
C LEU A 154 23.17 -19.83 -6.58
N GLN A 155 22.93 -20.01 -7.87
CA GLN A 155 23.23 -21.28 -8.57
C GLN A 155 24.66 -21.35 -9.07
N GLU A 156 25.34 -20.23 -9.22
CA GLU A 156 26.72 -20.13 -9.67
C GLU A 156 27.76 -20.12 -8.53
N GLU A 157 27.34 -20.27 -7.28
CA GLU A 157 28.29 -20.56 -6.22
C GLU A 157 29.00 -21.87 -6.59
N PRO A 158 30.34 -21.84 -6.80
CA PRO A 158 31.03 -23.06 -7.10
C PRO A 158 30.84 -24.06 -5.97
N PRO A 159 30.68 -25.33 -6.29
CA PRO A 159 30.64 -26.33 -5.24
C PRO A 159 31.88 -26.14 -4.40
N ASP A 160 31.67 -25.98 -3.12
CA ASP A 160 32.75 -25.92 -2.15
C ASP A 160 33.72 -27.05 -2.51
N SER A 161 34.82 -26.67 -3.17
CA SER A 161 35.92 -27.57 -3.36
C SER A 161 36.50 -27.76 -1.97
N GLY A 162 35.93 -28.71 -1.24
CA GLY A 162 36.40 -29.07 0.07
C GLY A 162 37.86 -29.52 -0.03
N PHE A 163 38.73 -28.57 0.08
CA PHE A 163 40.11 -28.85 0.39
C PHE A 163 40.21 -28.92 1.90
N PHE A 164 40.55 -30.14 2.27
CA PHE A 164 41.15 -30.25 3.57
C PHE A 164 42.61 -29.83 3.52
#